data_819700d99123590a57064c4b178eaab3
#
_entry.id   819700d99123590a57064c4b178eaab3
#
_cell.length_a   1.000
_cell.length_b   1.000
_cell.length_c   1.000
_cell.angle_alpha   90.00
_cell.angle_beta   90.00
_cell.angle_gamma   90.00
#
_symmetry.space_group_name_H-M   'P 1'
#
loop_
_entity.id
_entity.type
_entity.pdbx_description
1 polymer ?
#
loop_
_entity_poly.entity_id
_entity_poly.type
_entity_poly.pdbx_seq_one_letter_code
_entity_poly.pdbx_strand_id
1 'polypeptide(L)'
;MVKVVKFGGSSLASADQFKKVGNIIRAEESRRYVVPSAPGKRFSEDTKVTDMLYKCYAEAEAGKNFDKQLKAIEERYNEIIKGLGLKLSLKEQFETIKKNFESKLGKDYAASRGEYLNGIIMANYLGYEFLDAASVICFDPEGEFDGEKTNKVMADRLANVEKAVIPGFYGAMPNGEVKTFSRGGSDVTGSIVARAIKADVYENWTDVSGFLAADPRIVDNPRSIEVITYKELRELSYMGATVLHESAIFPVRKEGIPINIRNTNAPQDKGTMIVETTCNKPDCIITGIAGKKGFVSITIDKDMMNSEIGFGRKVLQVFEDNGISFEHMPSGIDTMTVFVHQDEFVEKEQKVLAQLHRAVNPDSIELESDLSLIAVVGRGMRNNSGLAANIFSALAKAKINIKMIDQGSSELNIIIGVRNRYFEDAIKTIYDVFVPNNK
;
A
#
# COMPACT_ATOMS: atom_id res chain seq x y z
N MET A 1 -26.34 -5.35 -8.01
CA MET A 1 -24.92 -4.98 -7.80
C MET A 1 -24.78 -4.34 -6.42
N VAL A 2 -23.81 -4.80 -5.64
CA VAL A 2 -23.49 -4.24 -4.31
C VAL A 2 -22.03 -3.83 -4.28
N LYS A 3 -21.76 -2.60 -3.87
CA LYS A 3 -20.42 -2.05 -3.75
C LYS A 3 -20.09 -1.70 -2.32
N VAL A 4 -18.85 -1.98 -1.93
CA VAL A 4 -18.23 -1.42 -0.74
C VAL A 4 -17.37 -0.23 -1.16
N VAL A 5 -17.49 0.88 -0.44
CA VAL A 5 -16.73 2.09 -0.73
C VAL A 5 -15.92 2.50 0.49
N LYS A 6 -14.61 2.61 0.35
CA LYS A 6 -13.73 3.14 1.39
C LYS A 6 -13.25 4.54 1.00
N PHE A 7 -13.22 5.45 1.95
CA PHE A 7 -12.72 6.81 1.74
C PHE A 7 -11.50 7.09 2.62
N GLY A 8 -10.42 7.54 2.01
CA GLY A 8 -9.18 7.90 2.70
C GLY A 8 -9.32 9.18 3.55
N GLY A 9 -8.36 9.40 4.43
CA GLY A 9 -8.41 10.54 5.36
C GLY A 9 -8.43 11.91 4.68
N SER A 10 -7.73 12.10 3.57
CA SER A 10 -7.76 13.32 2.76
C SER A 10 -9.17 13.62 2.22
N SER A 11 -9.92 12.58 1.87
CA SER A 11 -11.30 12.66 1.40
C SER A 11 -12.31 12.99 2.51
N LEU A 12 -11.88 12.95 3.78
CA LEU A 12 -12.74 13.18 4.97
C LEU A 12 -12.17 14.24 5.92
N ALA A 13 -11.26 15.09 5.41
CA ALA A 13 -10.53 16.06 6.23
C ALA A 13 -11.39 17.25 6.70
N SER A 14 -12.52 17.55 6.03
CA SER A 14 -13.38 18.69 6.30
C SER A 14 -14.82 18.43 5.91
N ALA A 15 -15.76 19.30 6.35
CA ALA A 15 -17.16 19.21 5.96
C ALA A 15 -17.37 19.24 4.44
N ASP A 16 -16.59 20.04 3.71
CA ASP A 16 -16.73 20.13 2.25
C ASP A 16 -16.28 18.84 1.56
N GLN A 17 -15.24 18.17 2.07
CA GLN A 17 -14.85 16.85 1.61
C GLN A 17 -15.94 15.81 1.92
N PHE A 18 -16.53 15.85 3.12
CA PHE A 18 -17.69 14.99 3.45
C PHE A 18 -18.87 15.18 2.49
N LYS A 19 -19.16 16.42 2.11
CA LYS A 19 -20.23 16.71 1.11
C LYS A 19 -19.92 16.06 -0.23
N LYS A 20 -18.66 16.15 -0.71
CA LYS A 20 -18.24 15.46 -1.94
C LYS A 20 -18.43 13.95 -1.82
N VAL A 21 -17.97 13.36 -0.71
CA VAL A 21 -18.11 11.92 -0.42
C VAL A 21 -19.60 11.53 -0.38
N GLY A 22 -20.44 12.30 0.30
CA GLY A 22 -21.89 12.05 0.34
C GLY A 22 -22.53 12.11 -1.04
N ASN A 23 -22.13 13.05 -1.90
CA ASN A 23 -22.61 13.13 -3.28
C ASN A 23 -22.17 11.91 -4.09
N ILE A 24 -20.92 11.45 -3.94
CA ILE A 24 -20.43 10.25 -4.59
C ILE A 24 -21.25 9.02 -4.16
N ILE A 25 -21.52 8.86 -2.87
CA ILE A 25 -22.27 7.71 -2.36
C ILE A 25 -23.71 7.73 -2.87
N ARG A 26 -24.39 8.89 -2.79
CA ARG A 26 -25.79 9.06 -3.22
C ARG A 26 -25.99 8.98 -4.72
N ALA A 27 -24.94 9.25 -5.51
CA ALA A 27 -25.00 9.16 -6.98
C ALA A 27 -25.19 7.72 -7.49
N GLU A 28 -24.98 6.69 -6.64
CA GLU A 28 -25.10 5.30 -7.05
C GLU A 28 -25.60 4.43 -5.89
N GLU A 29 -26.84 3.94 -6.00
CA GLU A 29 -27.50 3.14 -4.95
C GLU A 29 -26.80 1.82 -4.60
N SER A 30 -25.94 1.32 -5.49
CA SER A 30 -25.12 0.13 -5.24
C SER A 30 -24.05 0.34 -4.17
N ARG A 31 -23.69 1.60 -3.82
CA ARG A 31 -22.71 1.96 -2.78
C ARG A 31 -23.33 1.89 -1.39
N ARG A 32 -23.52 0.67 -0.89
CA ARG A 32 -24.30 0.40 0.32
C ARG A 32 -23.48 0.36 1.60
N TYR A 33 -22.22 -0.07 1.51
CA TYR A 33 -21.35 -0.23 2.68
C TYR A 33 -20.18 0.72 2.59
N VAL A 34 -20.04 1.57 3.59
CA VAL A 34 -19.09 2.68 3.60
C VAL A 34 -18.05 2.48 4.70
N VAL A 35 -16.78 2.56 4.34
CA VAL A 35 -15.65 2.45 5.29
C VAL A 35 -14.89 3.77 5.33
N PRO A 36 -15.15 4.64 6.33
CA PRO A 36 -14.42 5.88 6.50
C PRO A 36 -13.10 5.68 7.25
N SER A 37 -12.05 6.37 6.82
CA SER A 37 -10.85 6.62 7.62
C SER A 37 -11.05 7.79 8.58
N ALA A 38 -10.12 7.97 9.52
CA ALA A 38 -10.06 9.21 10.33
C ALA A 38 -9.83 10.44 9.45
N PRO A 39 -10.21 11.65 9.90
CA PRO A 39 -9.95 12.87 9.15
C PRO A 39 -8.46 13.11 8.94
N GLY A 40 -8.06 13.27 7.68
CA GLY A 40 -6.70 13.58 7.28
C GLY A 40 -6.35 15.05 7.45
N LYS A 41 -5.27 15.50 6.80
CA LYS A 41 -4.86 16.89 6.75
C LYS A 41 -5.81 17.73 5.88
N ARG A 42 -6.15 18.93 6.32
CA ARG A 42 -6.93 19.93 5.55
C ARG A 42 -6.04 20.71 4.56
N PHE A 43 -4.75 20.85 4.93
CA PHE A 43 -3.69 21.51 4.17
C PHE A 43 -2.33 20.89 4.55
N SER A 44 -1.25 21.25 3.86
CA SER A 44 0.07 20.59 3.99
C SER A 44 0.64 20.57 5.40
N GLU A 45 0.51 21.68 6.14
CA GLU A 45 1.06 21.87 7.49
C GLU A 45 0.13 21.34 8.59
N ASP A 46 -1.08 20.91 8.25
CA ASP A 46 -2.06 20.39 9.22
C ASP A 46 -1.64 19.02 9.77
N THR A 47 -2.19 18.67 10.93
CA THR A 47 -1.94 17.38 11.58
C THR A 47 -3.12 16.43 11.35
N LYS A 48 -2.85 15.17 11.03
CA LYS A 48 -3.88 14.13 10.97
C LYS A 48 -4.50 13.89 12.34
N VAL A 49 -5.79 13.61 12.38
CA VAL A 49 -6.47 13.31 13.65
C VAL A 49 -5.85 12.11 14.37
N THR A 50 -5.44 11.08 13.65
CA THR A 50 -4.76 9.91 14.24
C THR A 50 -3.46 10.31 14.95
N ASP A 51 -2.65 11.21 14.37
CA ASP A 51 -1.41 11.72 14.98
C ASP A 51 -1.72 12.57 16.22
N MET A 52 -2.82 13.36 16.17
CA MET A 52 -3.30 14.12 17.34
C MET A 52 -3.71 13.20 18.50
N LEU A 53 -4.41 12.08 18.19
CA LEU A 53 -4.83 11.08 19.17
C LEU A 53 -3.63 10.37 19.80
N TYR A 54 -2.64 9.95 19.00
CA TYR A 54 -1.41 9.37 19.53
C TYR A 54 -0.67 10.32 20.49
N LYS A 55 -0.54 11.59 20.09
CA LYS A 55 0.10 12.61 20.93
C LYS A 55 -0.68 12.86 22.21
N CYS A 56 -2.00 12.97 22.12
CA CYS A 56 -2.89 13.15 23.26
C CYS A 56 -2.78 11.97 24.25
N TYR A 57 -2.79 10.74 23.73
CA TYR A 57 -2.64 9.55 24.56
C TYR A 57 -1.26 9.44 25.21
N ALA A 58 -0.20 9.79 24.51
CA ALA A 58 1.16 9.79 25.07
C ALA A 58 1.29 10.74 26.28
N GLU A 59 0.59 11.88 26.29
CA GLU A 59 0.52 12.78 27.43
C GLU A 59 -0.26 12.15 28.61
N ALA A 60 -1.39 11.50 28.31
CA ALA A 60 -2.17 10.76 29.31
C ALA A 60 -1.37 9.60 29.93
N GLU A 61 -0.69 8.81 29.10
CA GLU A 61 0.17 7.70 29.54
C GLU A 61 1.30 8.17 30.46
N ALA A 62 1.86 9.36 30.17
CA ALA A 62 2.89 10.02 30.99
C ALA A 62 2.33 10.71 32.24
N GLY A 63 1.03 10.65 32.51
CA GLY A 63 0.36 11.29 33.64
C GLY A 63 0.29 12.82 33.55
N LYS A 64 0.44 13.38 32.34
CA LYS A 64 0.32 14.82 32.07
C LYS A 64 -1.13 15.19 31.79
N ASN A 65 -1.44 16.49 31.93
CA ASN A 65 -2.73 17.00 31.52
C ASN A 65 -2.83 17.03 29.97
N PHE A 66 -3.83 16.35 29.42
CA PHE A 66 -4.10 16.23 27.99
C PHE A 66 -5.42 16.87 27.54
N ASP A 67 -6.12 17.57 28.44
CA ASP A 67 -7.42 18.19 28.15
C ASP A 67 -7.38 19.14 26.96
N LYS A 68 -6.30 19.91 26.83
CA LYS A 68 -6.11 20.86 25.71
C LYS A 68 -6.04 20.13 24.36
N GLN A 69 -5.32 19.03 24.30
CA GLN A 69 -5.15 18.22 23.10
C GLN A 69 -6.45 17.51 22.73
N LEU A 70 -7.12 16.94 23.74
CA LEU A 70 -8.41 16.27 23.53
C LEU A 70 -9.48 17.27 23.04
N LYS A 71 -9.51 18.46 23.62
CA LYS A 71 -10.42 19.53 23.19
C LYS A 71 -10.15 19.99 21.75
N ALA A 72 -8.89 20.08 21.34
CA ALA A 72 -8.56 20.42 19.96
C ALA A 72 -9.05 19.35 18.95
N ILE A 73 -9.03 18.07 19.35
CA ILE A 73 -9.60 16.98 18.54
C ILE A 73 -11.13 17.11 18.50
N GLU A 74 -11.77 17.37 19.63
CA GLU A 74 -13.22 17.57 19.71
C GLU A 74 -13.67 18.75 18.83
N GLU A 75 -12.98 19.87 18.89
CA GLU A 75 -13.24 21.05 18.05
C GLU A 75 -13.17 20.72 16.57
N ARG A 76 -12.18 19.90 16.14
CA ARG A 76 -12.03 19.42 14.77
C ARG A 76 -13.25 18.65 14.27
N TYR A 77 -13.81 17.75 15.08
CA TYR A 77 -15.01 17.00 14.74
C TYR A 77 -16.27 17.89 14.77
N ASN A 78 -16.36 18.80 15.74
CA ASN A 78 -17.46 19.75 15.84
C ASN A 78 -17.52 20.71 14.64
N GLU A 79 -16.37 21.11 14.08
CA GLU A 79 -16.30 21.88 12.82
C GLU A 79 -16.92 21.10 11.66
N ILE A 80 -16.63 19.79 11.55
CA ILE A 80 -17.21 18.93 10.52
C ILE A 80 -18.72 18.80 10.71
N ILE A 81 -19.19 18.48 11.92
CA ILE A 81 -20.61 18.34 12.27
C ILE A 81 -21.38 19.63 11.94
N LYS A 82 -20.86 20.78 12.37
CA LYS A 82 -21.45 22.09 12.11
C LYS A 82 -21.49 22.41 10.61
N GLY A 83 -20.40 22.15 9.89
CA GLY A 83 -20.31 22.41 8.45
C GLY A 83 -21.23 21.52 7.60
N LEU A 84 -21.62 20.36 8.14
CA LEU A 84 -22.62 19.45 7.56
C LEU A 84 -24.06 19.78 7.99
N GLY A 85 -24.25 20.67 8.96
CA GLY A 85 -25.59 21.04 9.49
C GLY A 85 -26.25 19.92 10.30
N LEU A 86 -25.47 19.02 10.89
CA LEU A 86 -26.01 17.87 11.64
C LEU A 86 -26.41 18.26 13.08
N LYS A 87 -27.50 17.65 13.55
CA LYS A 87 -27.93 17.70 14.97
C LYS A 87 -27.31 16.56 15.77
N LEU A 88 -25.99 16.42 15.70
CA LEU A 88 -25.22 15.37 16.35
C LEU A 88 -24.31 15.99 17.41
N SER A 89 -24.21 15.36 18.58
CA SER A 89 -23.23 15.66 19.61
C SER A 89 -22.37 14.44 19.89
N LEU A 90 -21.06 14.62 19.93
CA LEU A 90 -20.07 13.59 20.29
C LEU A 90 -19.58 13.72 21.74
N LYS A 91 -20.25 14.54 22.57
CA LYS A 91 -19.82 14.83 23.94
C LYS A 91 -19.66 13.56 24.78
N GLU A 92 -20.62 12.65 24.74
CA GLU A 92 -20.56 11.37 25.50
C GLU A 92 -19.38 10.50 25.04
N GLN A 93 -19.11 10.49 23.74
CA GLN A 93 -17.98 9.74 23.17
C GLN A 93 -16.65 10.34 23.67
N PHE A 94 -16.50 11.67 23.69
CA PHE A 94 -15.31 12.32 24.18
C PHE A 94 -15.13 12.16 25.70
N GLU A 95 -16.21 12.16 26.48
CA GLU A 95 -16.16 11.84 27.92
C GLU A 95 -15.68 10.39 28.15
N THR A 96 -16.15 9.44 27.34
CA THR A 96 -15.71 8.04 27.38
C THR A 96 -14.25 7.92 26.98
N ILE A 97 -13.83 8.57 25.89
CA ILE A 97 -12.42 8.59 25.43
C ILE A 97 -11.51 9.14 26.53
N LYS A 98 -11.90 10.24 27.18
CA LYS A 98 -11.14 10.83 28.28
C LYS A 98 -10.93 9.83 29.41
N LYS A 99 -11.99 9.20 29.90
CA LYS A 99 -11.92 8.17 30.96
C LYS A 99 -11.01 7.00 30.57
N ASN A 100 -11.09 6.55 29.32
CA ASN A 100 -10.32 5.43 28.82
C ASN A 100 -8.83 5.80 28.64
N PHE A 101 -8.52 7.06 28.31
CA PHE A 101 -7.14 7.55 28.30
C PHE A 101 -6.56 7.65 29.72
N GLU A 102 -7.35 8.14 30.70
CA GLU A 102 -6.97 8.16 32.12
C GLU A 102 -6.73 6.72 32.64
N SER A 103 -7.51 5.75 32.16
CA SER A 103 -7.36 4.32 32.48
C SER A 103 -6.28 3.60 31.67
N LYS A 104 -5.59 4.28 30.77
CA LYS A 104 -4.48 3.76 29.94
C LYS A 104 -4.86 2.52 29.11
N LEU A 105 -5.97 2.58 28.37
CA LEU A 105 -6.45 1.47 27.54
C LEU A 105 -5.57 1.14 26.32
N GLY A 106 -4.47 1.82 26.09
CA GLY A 106 -3.48 1.51 25.07
C GLY A 106 -3.56 2.38 23.81
N LYS A 107 -2.48 2.31 23.06
CA LYS A 107 -2.29 3.12 21.83
C LYS A 107 -3.26 2.73 20.71
N ASP A 108 -3.59 1.44 20.60
CA ASP A 108 -4.53 0.93 19.59
C ASP A 108 -5.93 1.48 19.84
N TYR A 109 -6.39 1.50 21.10
CA TYR A 109 -7.64 2.15 21.45
C TYR A 109 -7.61 3.63 21.06
N ALA A 110 -6.57 4.36 21.43
CA ALA A 110 -6.48 5.78 21.11
C ALA A 110 -6.55 6.06 19.62
N ALA A 111 -5.76 5.35 18.82
CA ALA A 111 -5.71 5.52 17.38
C ALA A 111 -7.07 5.23 16.71
N SER A 112 -7.74 4.15 17.13
CA SER A 112 -9.02 3.72 16.56
C SER A 112 -10.15 4.75 16.73
N ARG A 113 -10.04 5.64 17.73
CA ARG A 113 -11.09 6.63 17.98
C ARG A 113 -11.26 7.63 16.85
N GLY A 114 -10.22 7.82 16.02
CA GLY A 114 -10.30 8.66 14.84
C GLY A 114 -11.35 8.15 13.84
N GLU A 115 -11.25 6.89 13.45
CA GLU A 115 -12.19 6.23 12.55
C GLU A 115 -13.55 6.01 13.20
N TYR A 116 -13.59 5.65 14.49
CA TYR A 116 -14.83 5.46 15.25
C TYR A 116 -15.70 6.73 15.23
N LEU A 117 -15.16 7.87 15.64
CA LEU A 117 -15.89 9.16 15.65
C LEU A 117 -16.30 9.57 14.24
N ASN A 118 -15.43 9.39 13.27
CA ASN A 118 -15.71 9.71 11.88
C ASN A 118 -16.80 8.82 11.28
N GLY A 119 -16.81 7.55 11.68
CA GLY A 119 -17.86 6.60 11.32
C GLY A 119 -19.25 7.03 11.83
N ILE A 120 -19.33 7.47 13.09
CA ILE A 120 -20.58 7.98 13.68
C ILE A 120 -21.11 9.21 12.87
N ILE A 121 -20.22 10.16 12.54
CA ILE A 121 -20.61 11.33 11.74
C ILE A 121 -21.09 10.90 10.36
N MET A 122 -20.35 9.99 9.71
CA MET A 122 -20.70 9.51 8.36
C MET A 122 -22.04 8.78 8.35
N ALA A 123 -22.28 7.91 9.34
CA ALA A 123 -23.56 7.19 9.50
C ALA A 123 -24.73 8.16 9.68
N ASN A 124 -24.59 9.15 10.55
CA ASN A 124 -25.59 10.19 10.77
C ASN A 124 -25.82 11.03 9.50
N TYR A 125 -24.76 11.41 8.78
CA TYR A 125 -24.86 12.23 7.57
C TYR A 125 -25.55 11.50 6.40
N LEU A 126 -25.35 10.18 6.30
CA LEU A 126 -25.96 9.36 5.26
C LEU A 126 -27.33 8.79 5.63
N GLY A 127 -27.65 8.72 6.94
CA GLY A 127 -28.81 7.98 7.46
C GLY A 127 -28.61 6.45 7.37
N TYR A 128 -27.36 5.97 7.47
CA TYR A 128 -27.01 4.55 7.41
C TYR A 128 -26.81 3.98 8.82
N GLU A 129 -26.92 2.65 8.97
CA GLU A 129 -26.62 2.00 10.23
C GLU A 129 -25.13 2.15 10.56
N PHE A 130 -24.83 2.52 11.80
CA PHE A 130 -23.45 2.50 12.32
C PHE A 130 -23.14 1.12 12.90
N LEU A 131 -22.08 0.49 12.40
CA LEU A 131 -21.61 -0.79 12.91
C LEU A 131 -20.17 -0.64 13.39
N ASP A 132 -19.96 -0.70 14.71
CA ASP A 132 -18.61 -0.61 15.29
C ASP A 132 -17.75 -1.78 14.82
N ALA A 133 -16.60 -1.48 14.24
CA ALA A 133 -15.64 -2.46 13.73
C ALA A 133 -15.17 -3.44 14.81
N ALA A 134 -15.04 -2.99 16.07
CA ALA A 134 -14.69 -3.85 17.21
C ALA A 134 -15.69 -4.99 17.45
N SER A 135 -16.94 -4.84 17.00
CA SER A 135 -17.98 -5.87 17.16
C SER A 135 -17.96 -6.95 16.07
N VAL A 136 -17.24 -6.74 14.96
CA VAL A 136 -17.30 -7.61 13.78
C VAL A 136 -15.93 -7.98 13.19
N ILE A 137 -14.87 -7.28 13.55
CA ILE A 137 -13.50 -7.60 13.14
C ILE A 137 -12.76 -8.22 14.31
N CYS A 138 -12.34 -9.47 14.14
CA CYS A 138 -11.74 -10.29 15.18
C CYS A 138 -10.24 -10.43 14.98
N PHE A 139 -9.52 -10.26 16.07
CA PHE A 139 -8.12 -10.67 16.20
C PHE A 139 -8.05 -11.89 17.12
N ASP A 140 -6.98 -12.67 17.03
CA ASP A 140 -6.71 -13.78 17.94
C ASP A 140 -6.08 -13.31 19.27
N PRO A 141 -5.80 -14.21 20.24
CA PRO A 141 -5.17 -13.82 21.49
C PRO A 141 -3.74 -13.27 21.34
N GLU A 142 -3.06 -13.60 20.26
CA GLU A 142 -1.71 -13.15 19.91
C GLU A 142 -1.73 -11.76 19.22
N GLY A 143 -2.94 -11.26 18.87
CA GLY A 143 -3.14 -9.97 18.20
C GLY A 143 -3.00 -10.04 16.68
N GLU A 144 -3.04 -11.25 16.10
CA GLU A 144 -3.08 -11.46 14.66
C GLU A 144 -4.51 -11.46 14.12
N PHE A 145 -4.70 -11.03 12.89
CA PHE A 145 -6.01 -10.92 12.27
C PHE A 145 -6.64 -12.28 11.95
N ASP A 146 -7.78 -12.60 12.61
CA ASP A 146 -8.57 -13.80 12.32
C ASP A 146 -9.56 -13.55 11.17
N GLY A 147 -9.10 -13.82 9.95
CA GLY A 147 -9.86 -13.53 8.74
C GLY A 147 -11.10 -14.43 8.55
N GLU A 148 -11.09 -15.68 8.99
CA GLU A 148 -12.23 -16.61 8.81
C GLU A 148 -13.33 -16.33 9.83
N LYS A 149 -12.97 -16.11 11.10
CA LYS A 149 -13.91 -15.70 12.14
C LYS A 149 -14.55 -14.36 11.82
N THR A 150 -13.73 -13.38 11.42
CA THR A 150 -14.21 -12.05 10.99
C THR A 150 -15.20 -12.17 9.84
N ASN A 151 -14.87 -12.94 8.80
CA ASN A 151 -15.73 -13.10 7.64
C ASN A 151 -17.11 -13.64 8.02
N LYS A 152 -17.14 -14.65 8.90
CA LYS A 152 -18.39 -15.24 9.39
C LYS A 152 -19.20 -14.24 10.23
N VAL A 153 -18.58 -13.64 11.26
CA VAL A 153 -19.26 -12.71 12.17
C VAL A 153 -19.82 -11.50 11.40
N MET A 154 -19.03 -10.94 10.49
CA MET A 154 -19.45 -9.80 9.70
C MET A 154 -20.54 -10.15 8.69
N ALA A 155 -20.46 -11.30 8.02
CA ALA A 155 -21.49 -11.76 7.10
C ALA A 155 -22.83 -11.97 7.83
N ASP A 156 -22.82 -12.64 8.99
CA ASP A 156 -24.01 -12.87 9.81
C ASP A 156 -24.62 -11.52 10.27
N ARG A 157 -23.78 -10.56 10.69
CA ARG A 157 -24.24 -9.25 11.17
C ARG A 157 -24.82 -8.38 10.06
N LEU A 158 -24.28 -8.46 8.86
CA LEU A 158 -24.70 -7.65 7.72
C LEU A 158 -25.81 -8.32 6.87
N ALA A 159 -26.18 -9.57 7.16
CA ALA A 159 -27.18 -10.32 6.37
C ALA A 159 -28.52 -9.59 6.21
N ASN A 160 -28.95 -8.83 7.23
CA ASN A 160 -30.21 -8.09 7.23
C ASN A 160 -30.01 -6.57 7.26
N VAL A 161 -28.81 -6.08 6.99
CA VAL A 161 -28.48 -4.64 6.98
C VAL A 161 -28.32 -4.18 5.54
N GLU A 162 -29.21 -3.33 5.08
CA GLU A 162 -29.17 -2.86 3.68
C GLU A 162 -28.04 -1.87 3.42
N LYS A 163 -27.78 -0.96 4.36
CA LYS A 163 -26.77 0.09 4.25
C LYS A 163 -26.10 0.32 5.58
N ALA A 164 -24.78 0.27 5.62
CA ALA A 164 -24.01 0.47 6.86
C ALA A 164 -22.76 1.31 6.66
N VAL A 165 -22.32 1.93 7.75
CA VAL A 165 -21.00 2.55 7.90
C VAL A 165 -20.22 1.74 8.92
N ILE A 166 -19.07 1.22 8.51
CA ILE A 166 -18.15 0.44 9.33
C ILE A 166 -16.83 1.23 9.43
N PRO A 167 -16.44 1.74 10.61
CA PRO A 167 -15.16 2.44 10.75
C PRO A 167 -14.00 1.55 10.32
N GLY A 168 -13.03 2.14 9.61
CA GLY A 168 -11.84 1.41 9.19
C GLY A 168 -10.82 1.22 10.31
N PHE A 169 -9.73 0.49 10.00
CA PHE A 169 -8.47 0.45 10.73
C PHE A 169 -8.40 -0.48 11.96
N TYR A 170 -9.47 -0.87 12.62
CA TYR A 170 -9.42 -1.61 13.88
C TYR A 170 -10.45 -2.73 13.98
N GLY A 171 -10.27 -3.58 14.98
CA GLY A 171 -11.19 -4.61 15.46
C GLY A 171 -10.97 -4.86 16.96
N ALA A 172 -11.31 -6.04 17.45
CA ALA A 172 -11.10 -6.40 18.84
C ALA A 172 -10.49 -7.79 19.00
N MET A 173 -9.70 -7.95 20.06
CA MET A 173 -9.23 -9.24 20.57
C MET A 173 -10.32 -9.95 21.38
N PRO A 174 -10.18 -11.25 21.72
CA PRO A 174 -11.19 -12.01 22.47
C PRO A 174 -11.50 -11.44 23.86
N ASN A 175 -10.54 -10.75 24.47
CA ASN A 175 -10.70 -10.06 25.76
C ASN A 175 -11.46 -8.73 25.67
N GLY A 176 -11.84 -8.29 24.44
CA GLY A 176 -12.50 -7.03 24.17
C GLY A 176 -11.57 -5.83 23.98
N GLU A 177 -10.26 -6.03 24.09
CA GLU A 177 -9.29 -4.96 23.80
C GLU A 177 -9.28 -4.63 22.32
N VAL A 178 -9.25 -3.33 22.02
CA VAL A 178 -9.15 -2.86 20.63
C VAL A 178 -7.75 -3.11 20.08
N LYS A 179 -7.72 -3.65 18.87
CA LYS A 179 -6.49 -3.87 18.10
C LYS A 179 -6.56 -3.17 16.75
N THR A 180 -5.48 -2.51 16.35
CA THR A 180 -5.38 -1.85 15.05
C THR A 180 -4.56 -2.66 14.05
N PHE A 181 -4.86 -2.51 12.75
CA PHE A 181 -3.99 -3.02 11.70
C PHE A 181 -2.72 -2.18 11.60
N SER A 182 -1.59 -2.79 11.32
CA SER A 182 -0.27 -2.12 11.33
C SER A 182 -0.12 -1.04 10.26
N ARG A 183 -0.67 -1.26 9.05
CA ARG A 183 -0.63 -0.31 7.91
C ARG A 183 -1.85 -0.49 7.00
N GLY A 184 -2.27 0.60 6.36
CA GLY A 184 -3.37 0.56 5.40
C GLY A 184 -4.70 0.06 5.97
N GLY A 185 -4.90 0.15 7.29
CA GLY A 185 -5.96 -0.56 7.99
C GLY A 185 -7.36 -0.27 7.51
N SER A 186 -7.66 0.98 7.08
CA SER A 186 -8.97 1.26 6.50
C SER A 186 -9.14 0.63 5.11
N ASP A 187 -8.05 0.48 4.34
CA ASP A 187 -8.06 -0.24 3.05
C ASP A 187 -8.34 -1.74 3.29
N VAL A 188 -7.67 -2.31 4.31
CA VAL A 188 -7.89 -3.69 4.74
C VAL A 188 -9.33 -3.90 5.20
N THR A 189 -9.88 -2.98 6.02
CA THR A 189 -11.27 -3.05 6.46
C THR A 189 -12.26 -3.03 5.29
N GLY A 190 -12.05 -2.14 4.29
CA GLY A 190 -12.89 -2.11 3.09
C GLY A 190 -12.90 -3.44 2.33
N SER A 191 -11.74 -4.06 2.23
CA SER A 191 -11.53 -5.36 1.61
C SER A 191 -12.23 -6.50 2.40
N ILE A 192 -12.12 -6.47 3.73
CA ILE A 192 -12.79 -7.43 4.63
C ILE A 192 -14.32 -7.33 4.48
N VAL A 193 -14.86 -6.11 4.53
CA VAL A 193 -16.30 -5.87 4.34
C VAL A 193 -16.74 -6.39 2.96
N ALA A 194 -15.97 -6.09 1.91
CA ALA A 194 -16.29 -6.54 0.55
C ALA A 194 -16.32 -8.08 0.44
N ARG A 195 -15.38 -8.76 1.08
CA ARG A 195 -15.37 -10.23 1.16
C ARG A 195 -16.59 -10.77 1.88
N ALA A 196 -16.91 -10.23 3.06
CA ALA A 196 -18.00 -10.73 3.92
C ALA A 196 -19.37 -10.67 3.25
N ILE A 197 -19.64 -9.60 2.50
CA ILE A 197 -20.92 -9.43 1.78
C ILE A 197 -20.88 -9.93 0.34
N LYS A 198 -19.74 -10.49 -0.12
CA LYS A 198 -19.52 -10.91 -1.51
C LYS A 198 -19.84 -9.79 -2.50
N ALA A 199 -19.23 -8.62 -2.27
CA ALA A 199 -19.44 -7.43 -3.09
C ALA A 199 -19.07 -7.68 -4.56
N ASP A 200 -19.76 -7.03 -5.48
CA ASP A 200 -19.40 -7.05 -6.90
C ASP A 200 -18.14 -6.25 -7.20
N VAL A 201 -17.90 -5.15 -6.43
CA VAL A 201 -16.71 -4.30 -6.54
C VAL A 201 -16.38 -3.69 -5.17
N TYR A 202 -15.10 -3.59 -4.86
CA TYR A 202 -14.56 -2.78 -3.78
C TYR A 202 -13.99 -1.48 -4.37
N GLU A 203 -14.63 -0.32 -4.15
CA GLU A 203 -14.12 0.99 -4.55
C GLU A 203 -13.27 1.61 -3.44
N ASN A 204 -11.99 1.86 -3.72
CA ASN A 204 -11.09 2.59 -2.83
C ASN A 204 -10.93 4.03 -3.33
N TRP A 205 -11.55 4.97 -2.64
CA TRP A 205 -11.54 6.39 -2.95
C TRP A 205 -10.43 7.11 -2.21
N THR A 206 -9.56 7.77 -2.97
CA THR A 206 -8.38 8.50 -2.52
C THR A 206 -8.27 9.86 -3.23
N ASP A 207 -7.11 10.49 -3.23
CA ASP A 207 -6.82 11.78 -3.89
C ASP A 207 -6.14 11.64 -5.26
N VAL A 208 -5.98 10.40 -5.76
CA VAL A 208 -5.41 10.12 -7.09
C VAL A 208 -6.38 9.34 -7.96
N SER A 209 -6.34 9.55 -9.28
CA SER A 209 -7.23 8.91 -10.27
C SER A 209 -6.76 7.53 -10.72
N GLY A 210 -6.28 6.70 -9.77
CA GLY A 210 -5.75 5.35 -10.06
C GLY A 210 -4.24 5.33 -10.22
N PHE A 211 -3.74 4.30 -10.91
CA PHE A 211 -2.32 4.11 -11.17
C PHE A 211 -1.91 4.75 -12.49
N LEU A 212 -0.70 5.29 -12.51
CA LEU A 212 -0.05 5.83 -13.70
C LEU A 212 1.03 4.86 -14.18
N ALA A 213 1.26 4.83 -15.48
CA ALA A 213 2.24 3.94 -16.11
C ALA A 213 3.70 4.30 -15.80
N ALA A 214 3.95 5.46 -15.24
CA ALA A 214 5.24 5.90 -14.69
C ALA A 214 5.03 6.95 -13.59
N ASP A 215 6.09 7.25 -12.83
CA ASP A 215 6.05 8.30 -11.81
C ASP A 215 5.88 9.69 -12.49
N PRO A 216 4.82 10.46 -12.16
CA PRO A 216 4.57 11.78 -12.77
C PRO A 216 5.63 12.84 -12.40
N ARG A 217 6.48 12.57 -11.42
CA ARG A 217 7.63 13.42 -11.08
C ARG A 217 8.80 13.20 -12.04
N ILE A 218 8.80 12.08 -12.79
CA ILE A 218 9.85 11.72 -13.75
C ILE A 218 9.36 11.90 -15.18
N VAL A 219 8.17 11.39 -15.49
CA VAL A 219 7.56 11.46 -16.84
C VAL A 219 6.41 12.45 -16.81
N ASP A 220 6.40 13.40 -17.72
CA ASP A 220 5.32 14.38 -17.83
C ASP A 220 4.04 13.72 -18.35
N ASN A 221 2.92 13.90 -17.63
CA ASN A 221 1.60 13.39 -17.99
C ASN A 221 1.59 11.89 -18.38
N PRO A 222 2.08 11.00 -17.51
CA PRO A 222 2.12 9.59 -17.82
C PRO A 222 0.71 9.02 -18.01
N ARG A 223 0.60 8.05 -18.90
CA ARG A 223 -0.67 7.37 -19.21
C ARG A 223 -1.29 6.75 -17.96
N SER A 224 -2.60 6.90 -17.80
CA SER A 224 -3.35 6.19 -16.76
C SER A 224 -3.48 4.70 -17.10
N ILE A 225 -3.40 3.85 -16.08
CA ILE A 225 -3.62 2.41 -16.19
C ILE A 225 -5.11 2.13 -15.93
N GLU A 226 -5.86 1.72 -16.96
CA GLU A 226 -7.29 1.43 -16.76
C GLU A 226 -7.52 0.10 -16.03
N VAL A 227 -6.76 -0.94 -16.39
CA VAL A 227 -6.87 -2.29 -15.80
C VAL A 227 -5.49 -2.86 -15.50
N ILE A 228 -5.31 -3.33 -14.27
CA ILE A 228 -4.09 -3.97 -13.81
C ILE A 228 -4.42 -5.28 -13.09
N THR A 229 -3.60 -6.32 -13.28
CA THR A 229 -3.75 -7.56 -12.50
C THR A 229 -3.05 -7.44 -11.15
N TYR A 230 -3.47 -8.25 -10.16
CA TYR A 230 -2.80 -8.30 -8.85
C TYR A 230 -1.29 -8.61 -8.97
N LYS A 231 -0.90 -9.44 -9.94
CA LYS A 231 0.50 -9.77 -10.17
C LYS A 231 1.29 -8.55 -10.65
N GLU A 232 0.78 -7.84 -11.66
CA GLU A 232 1.41 -6.60 -12.17
C GLU A 232 1.47 -5.52 -11.09
N LEU A 233 0.39 -5.38 -10.31
CA LEU A 233 0.34 -4.43 -9.20
C LEU A 233 1.44 -4.70 -8.16
N ARG A 234 1.65 -5.97 -7.79
CA ARG A 234 2.71 -6.34 -6.84
C ARG A 234 4.09 -5.96 -7.35
N GLU A 235 4.39 -6.26 -8.61
CA GLU A 235 5.67 -5.88 -9.22
C GLU A 235 5.90 -4.36 -9.19
N LEU A 236 4.90 -3.57 -9.60
CA LEU A 236 5.00 -2.12 -9.59
C LEU A 236 5.08 -1.54 -8.17
N SER A 237 4.27 -2.06 -7.25
CA SER A 237 4.24 -1.58 -5.85
C SER A 237 5.54 -1.89 -5.12
N TYR A 238 6.13 -3.07 -5.35
CA TYR A 238 7.42 -3.45 -4.79
C TYR A 238 8.52 -2.47 -5.21
N MET A 239 8.48 -2.02 -6.44
CA MET A 239 9.41 -1.04 -7.00
C MET A 239 9.01 0.43 -6.75
N GLY A 240 8.03 0.69 -5.86
CA GLY A 240 7.73 2.03 -5.34
C GLY A 240 6.48 2.72 -5.88
N ALA A 241 5.76 2.13 -6.83
CA ALA A 241 4.48 2.66 -7.31
C ALA A 241 3.34 2.32 -6.33
N THR A 242 3.34 2.94 -5.15
CA THR A 242 2.42 2.58 -4.05
C THR A 242 1.21 3.51 -4.02
N VAL A 243 0.03 3.01 -4.36
CA VAL A 243 -1.28 3.68 -4.17
C VAL A 243 -2.15 2.92 -3.17
N LEU A 244 -2.00 1.59 -3.12
CA LEU A 244 -2.74 0.69 -2.25
C LEU A 244 -1.78 -0.20 -1.47
N HIS A 245 -2.02 -0.39 -0.18
CA HIS A 245 -1.22 -1.30 0.63
C HIS A 245 -1.52 -2.76 0.27
N GLU A 246 -0.49 -3.59 0.16
CA GLU A 246 -0.62 -5.00 -0.27
C GLU A 246 -1.59 -5.80 0.62
N SER A 247 -1.58 -5.57 1.93
CA SER A 247 -2.47 -6.23 2.88
C SER A 247 -3.97 -6.05 2.58
N ALA A 248 -4.33 -4.95 1.89
CA ALA A 248 -5.71 -4.69 1.50
C ALA A 248 -6.20 -5.57 0.33
N ILE A 249 -5.28 -6.24 -0.36
CA ILE A 249 -5.60 -7.05 -1.53
C ILE A 249 -6.06 -8.46 -1.12
N PHE A 250 -5.47 -9.03 -0.07
CA PHE A 250 -5.65 -10.44 0.29
C PHE A 250 -7.11 -10.86 0.53
N PRO A 251 -7.95 -10.12 1.30
CA PRO A 251 -9.32 -10.56 1.54
C PRO A 251 -10.16 -10.67 0.27
N VAL A 252 -10.09 -9.68 -0.63
CA VAL A 252 -10.89 -9.64 -1.85
C VAL A 252 -10.34 -10.53 -2.96
N ARG A 253 -9.01 -10.71 -3.02
CA ARG A 253 -8.36 -11.57 -4.02
C ARG A 253 -8.83 -13.01 -3.91
N LYS A 254 -8.97 -13.54 -2.70
CA LYS A 254 -9.43 -14.92 -2.44
C LYS A 254 -10.81 -15.20 -3.05
N GLU A 255 -11.65 -14.17 -3.12
CA GLU A 255 -13.01 -14.25 -3.66
C GLU A 255 -13.13 -13.72 -5.11
N GLY A 256 -12.02 -13.26 -5.70
CA GLY A 256 -12.01 -12.71 -7.05
C GLY A 256 -12.73 -11.36 -7.19
N ILE A 257 -12.96 -10.64 -6.08
CA ILE A 257 -13.65 -9.34 -6.08
C ILE A 257 -12.70 -8.28 -6.62
N PRO A 258 -13.05 -7.55 -7.69
CA PRO A 258 -12.21 -6.49 -8.23
C PRO A 258 -12.15 -5.27 -7.28
N ILE A 259 -10.98 -4.57 -7.28
CA ILE A 259 -10.81 -3.30 -6.58
C ILE A 259 -10.76 -2.18 -7.61
N ASN A 260 -11.51 -1.10 -7.41
CA ASN A 260 -11.42 0.10 -8.24
C ASN A 260 -10.82 1.26 -7.42
N ILE A 261 -9.66 1.76 -7.82
CA ILE A 261 -9.04 2.95 -7.22
C ILE A 261 -9.60 4.17 -7.90
N ARG A 262 -10.21 5.08 -7.13
CA ARG A 262 -10.92 6.25 -7.64
C ARG A 262 -10.54 7.53 -6.90
N ASN A 263 -10.72 8.65 -7.59
CA ASN A 263 -10.39 9.98 -7.06
C ASN A 263 -11.63 10.70 -6.53
N THR A 264 -11.64 11.04 -5.24
CA THR A 264 -12.71 11.81 -4.60
C THR A 264 -12.84 13.23 -5.17
N ASN A 265 -11.74 13.81 -5.65
CA ASN A 265 -11.72 15.14 -6.22
C ASN A 265 -12.03 15.18 -7.73
N ALA A 266 -12.00 14.03 -8.39
CA ALA A 266 -12.37 13.85 -9.80
C ALA A 266 -13.23 12.57 -9.96
N PRO A 267 -14.45 12.55 -9.42
CA PRO A 267 -15.30 11.36 -9.37
C PRO A 267 -15.76 10.86 -10.74
N GLN A 268 -15.65 11.68 -11.78
CA GLN A 268 -15.90 11.30 -13.17
C GLN A 268 -14.81 10.40 -13.75
N ASP A 269 -13.59 10.44 -13.21
CA ASP A 269 -12.50 9.59 -13.69
C ASP A 269 -12.80 8.12 -13.37
N LYS A 270 -12.59 7.24 -14.35
CA LYS A 270 -12.83 5.80 -14.17
C LYS A 270 -11.89 5.16 -13.15
N GLY A 271 -10.70 5.75 -12.96
CA GLY A 271 -9.66 5.22 -12.11
C GLY A 271 -9.02 3.95 -12.67
N THR A 272 -8.41 3.15 -11.80
CA THR A 272 -7.78 1.87 -12.16
C THR A 272 -8.55 0.69 -11.56
N MET A 273 -8.90 -0.28 -12.39
CA MET A 273 -9.50 -1.54 -11.97
C MET A 273 -8.41 -2.59 -11.72
N ILE A 274 -8.34 -3.14 -10.51
CA ILE A 274 -7.43 -4.22 -10.12
C ILE A 274 -8.20 -5.52 -10.14
N VAL A 275 -7.72 -6.52 -10.89
CA VAL A 275 -8.40 -7.81 -11.11
C VAL A 275 -7.44 -8.99 -10.91
N GLU A 276 -7.97 -10.18 -10.63
CA GLU A 276 -7.14 -11.39 -10.54
C GLU A 276 -6.58 -11.79 -11.92
N THR A 277 -7.47 -11.83 -12.90
CA THR A 277 -7.13 -12.14 -14.30
C THR A 277 -8.00 -11.31 -15.24
N THR A 278 -7.54 -11.13 -16.46
CA THR A 278 -8.32 -10.50 -17.52
C THR A 278 -8.04 -11.17 -18.86
N CYS A 279 -9.09 -11.42 -19.61
CA CYS A 279 -9.00 -11.91 -21.00
C CYS A 279 -8.77 -10.76 -21.98
N ASN A 280 -8.93 -9.51 -21.55
CA ASN A 280 -8.72 -8.35 -22.41
C ASN A 280 -7.23 -8.23 -22.76
N LYS A 281 -6.95 -8.13 -24.07
CA LYS A 281 -5.62 -7.73 -24.50
C LYS A 281 -5.30 -6.37 -23.90
N PRO A 282 -4.08 -6.17 -23.37
CA PRO A 282 -3.70 -4.87 -22.88
C PRO A 282 -3.60 -3.87 -24.04
N ASP A 283 -4.06 -2.65 -23.82
CA ASP A 283 -3.96 -1.56 -24.80
C ASP A 283 -2.50 -1.19 -25.10
N CYS A 284 -1.59 -1.54 -24.21
CA CYS A 284 -0.17 -1.31 -24.32
C CYS A 284 0.60 -2.59 -23.91
N ILE A 285 1.73 -2.84 -24.55
CA ILE A 285 2.59 -4.02 -24.28
C ILE A 285 3.02 -4.03 -22.82
N ILE A 286 3.43 -2.85 -22.30
CA ILE A 286 3.76 -2.68 -20.90
C ILE A 286 2.59 -2.04 -20.14
N THR A 287 2.42 -2.45 -18.91
CA THR A 287 1.44 -1.87 -17.97
C THR A 287 2.01 -0.63 -17.32
N GLY A 288 3.25 -0.70 -16.83
CA GLY A 288 3.91 0.41 -16.20
C GLY A 288 5.40 0.18 -15.96
N ILE A 289 6.06 1.25 -15.54
CA ILE A 289 7.48 1.30 -15.18
C ILE A 289 7.58 1.91 -13.79
N ALA A 290 8.27 1.23 -12.89
CA ALA A 290 8.58 1.73 -11.56
C ALA A 290 10.05 1.45 -11.22
N GLY A 291 10.60 2.16 -10.25
CA GLY A 291 11.97 1.92 -9.85
C GLY A 291 12.33 2.56 -8.53
N LYS A 292 13.42 2.10 -7.96
CA LYS A 292 13.99 2.60 -6.71
C LYS A 292 15.48 2.83 -6.86
N LYS A 293 15.99 3.80 -6.12
CA LYS A 293 17.42 4.06 -5.92
C LYS A 293 17.90 3.43 -4.61
N GLY A 294 19.20 3.40 -4.42
CA GLY A 294 19.81 3.01 -3.13
C GLY A 294 20.08 1.53 -3.00
N PHE A 295 20.59 0.90 -4.05
CA PHE A 295 21.04 -0.48 -4.03
C PHE A 295 22.56 -0.59 -4.08
N VAL A 296 23.05 -1.70 -3.51
CA VAL A 296 24.45 -2.16 -3.59
C VAL A 296 24.44 -3.53 -4.20
N SER A 297 25.38 -3.79 -5.11
CA SER A 297 25.68 -5.14 -5.59
C SER A 297 26.92 -5.69 -4.91
N ILE A 298 26.85 -6.94 -4.49
CA ILE A 298 27.94 -7.72 -3.93
C ILE A 298 28.21 -8.85 -4.92
N THR A 299 29.27 -8.72 -5.72
CA THR A 299 29.70 -9.73 -6.69
C THR A 299 30.74 -10.62 -6.05
N ILE A 300 30.48 -11.91 -6.01
CA ILE A 300 31.32 -12.95 -5.42
C ILE A 300 31.84 -13.79 -6.57
N ASP A 301 33.16 -13.76 -6.77
CA ASP A 301 33.86 -14.58 -7.75
C ASP A 301 34.49 -15.81 -7.08
N LYS A 302 34.29 -16.97 -7.67
CA LYS A 302 34.87 -18.19 -7.21
C LYS A 302 35.03 -19.22 -8.34
N ASP A 303 36.25 -19.59 -8.62
CA ASP A 303 36.56 -20.64 -9.59
C ASP A 303 35.84 -21.94 -9.26
N MET A 304 35.20 -22.56 -10.25
CA MET A 304 34.42 -23.78 -10.12
C MET A 304 33.19 -23.68 -9.19
N MET A 305 32.64 -22.46 -9.03
CA MET A 305 31.46 -22.19 -8.19
C MET A 305 30.29 -23.11 -8.55
N ASN A 306 30.05 -23.31 -9.85
CA ASN A 306 28.97 -24.16 -10.36
C ASN A 306 29.05 -25.63 -9.93
N SER A 307 30.24 -26.10 -9.56
CA SER A 307 30.48 -27.45 -9.07
C SER A 307 30.26 -27.61 -7.55
N GLU A 308 30.16 -26.49 -6.82
CA GLU A 308 29.98 -26.48 -5.38
C GLU A 308 28.52 -26.56 -5.00
N ILE A 309 28.03 -27.76 -4.65
CA ILE A 309 26.64 -27.95 -4.22
C ILE A 309 26.36 -27.12 -2.97
N GLY A 310 25.32 -26.30 -3.05
CA GLY A 310 24.84 -25.46 -1.93
C GLY A 310 25.59 -24.13 -1.78
N PHE A 311 26.40 -23.71 -2.76
CA PHE A 311 27.08 -22.42 -2.73
C PHE A 311 26.13 -21.27 -2.48
N GLY A 312 25.07 -21.12 -3.30
CA GLY A 312 24.06 -20.06 -3.14
C GLY A 312 23.37 -20.09 -1.77
N ARG A 313 23.09 -21.27 -1.21
CA ARG A 313 22.52 -21.38 0.14
C ARG A 313 23.48 -20.81 1.19
N LYS A 314 24.78 -21.12 1.10
CA LYS A 314 25.77 -20.59 2.04
C LYS A 314 25.90 -19.08 1.95
N VAL A 315 25.84 -18.52 0.73
CA VAL A 315 25.83 -17.07 0.51
C VAL A 315 24.58 -16.45 1.13
N LEU A 316 23.40 -16.95 0.82
CA LEU A 316 22.15 -16.41 1.34
C LEU A 316 22.03 -16.55 2.87
N GLN A 317 22.59 -17.61 3.46
CA GLN A 317 22.63 -17.77 4.92
C GLN A 317 23.36 -16.62 5.60
N VAL A 318 24.43 -16.10 5.00
CA VAL A 318 25.15 -14.94 5.56
C VAL A 318 24.25 -13.69 5.58
N PHE A 319 23.45 -13.46 4.54
CA PHE A 319 22.51 -12.33 4.52
C PHE A 319 21.38 -12.53 5.54
N GLU A 320 20.81 -13.73 5.62
CA GLU A 320 19.78 -14.09 6.61
C GLU A 320 20.27 -13.87 8.05
N ASP A 321 21.47 -14.37 8.41
CA ASP A 321 22.06 -14.23 9.74
C ASP A 321 22.32 -12.77 10.13
N ASN A 322 22.37 -11.87 9.16
CA ASN A 322 22.51 -10.42 9.38
C ASN A 322 21.19 -9.65 9.20
N GLY A 323 20.06 -10.33 8.97
CA GLY A 323 18.77 -9.70 8.77
C GLY A 323 18.79 -8.75 7.57
N ILE A 324 19.38 -9.17 6.45
CA ILE A 324 19.44 -8.41 5.19
C ILE A 324 18.63 -9.18 4.15
N SER A 325 17.62 -8.52 3.57
CA SER A 325 16.85 -9.07 2.46
C SER A 325 17.60 -8.87 1.14
N PHE A 326 17.62 -9.89 0.28
CA PHE A 326 18.13 -9.73 -1.08
C PHE A 326 16.97 -9.36 -2.04
N GLU A 327 17.31 -8.57 -3.05
CA GLU A 327 16.35 -8.16 -4.08
C GLU A 327 16.45 -9.03 -5.33
N HIS A 328 17.66 -9.18 -5.87
CA HIS A 328 17.96 -9.97 -7.03
C HIS A 328 19.30 -10.71 -6.85
N MET A 329 19.43 -11.83 -7.54
CA MET A 329 20.62 -12.68 -7.42
C MET A 329 21.01 -13.29 -8.79
N PRO A 330 21.45 -12.48 -9.75
CA PRO A 330 21.99 -13.02 -11.00
C PRO A 330 23.24 -13.86 -10.75
N SER A 331 23.30 -15.03 -11.38
CA SER A 331 24.39 -16.00 -11.20
C SER A 331 24.97 -16.41 -12.54
N GLY A 332 26.29 -16.43 -12.63
CA GLY A 332 27.08 -16.99 -13.73
C GLY A 332 27.61 -18.39 -13.42
N ILE A 333 28.68 -18.81 -14.13
CA ILE A 333 29.34 -20.09 -13.88
C ILE A 333 30.25 -19.99 -12.65
N ASP A 334 31.06 -18.93 -12.58
CA ASP A 334 32.04 -18.67 -11.54
C ASP A 334 31.76 -17.40 -10.74
N THR A 335 30.59 -16.78 -10.95
CA THR A 335 30.20 -15.52 -10.30
C THR A 335 28.76 -15.57 -9.79
N MET A 336 28.53 -14.96 -8.64
CA MET A 336 27.21 -14.71 -8.09
C MET A 336 27.14 -13.28 -7.58
N THR A 337 26.15 -12.54 -8.02
CA THR A 337 25.93 -11.17 -7.55
C THR A 337 24.66 -11.10 -6.72
N VAL A 338 24.72 -10.50 -5.53
CA VAL A 338 23.56 -10.27 -4.67
C VAL A 338 23.28 -8.77 -4.62
N PHE A 339 22.07 -8.36 -4.96
CA PHE A 339 21.60 -6.99 -4.83
C PHE A 339 20.82 -6.82 -3.54
N VAL A 340 21.20 -5.84 -2.73
CA VAL A 340 20.56 -5.52 -1.44
C VAL A 340 20.31 -4.01 -1.32
N HIS A 341 19.39 -3.65 -0.44
CA HIS A 341 19.18 -2.24 -0.08
C HIS A 341 20.42 -1.70 0.65
N GLN A 342 20.90 -0.53 0.23
CA GLN A 342 22.08 0.12 0.80
C GLN A 342 21.90 0.41 2.30
N ASP A 343 20.72 0.88 2.70
CA ASP A 343 20.43 1.22 4.09
C ASP A 343 20.49 0.00 5.04
N GLU A 344 20.19 -1.21 4.55
CA GLU A 344 20.28 -2.44 5.34
C GLU A 344 21.70 -2.98 5.43
N PHE A 345 22.54 -2.62 4.47
CA PHE A 345 23.87 -3.20 4.28
C PHE A 345 25.01 -2.38 4.88
N VAL A 346 25.01 -1.06 4.73
CA VAL A 346 26.15 -0.19 5.02
C VAL A 346 26.72 -0.37 6.42
N GLU A 347 25.88 -0.43 7.45
CA GLU A 347 26.34 -0.62 8.83
C GLU A 347 26.87 -2.03 9.10
N LYS A 348 26.55 -3.00 8.26
CA LYS A 348 26.89 -4.42 8.40
C LYS A 348 27.95 -4.88 7.40
N GLU A 349 28.39 -4.03 6.49
CA GLU A 349 29.30 -4.34 5.37
C GLU A 349 30.48 -5.19 5.77
N GLN A 350 31.33 -4.70 6.69
CA GLN A 350 32.54 -5.39 7.11
C GLN A 350 32.27 -6.79 7.70
N LYS A 351 31.18 -6.90 8.47
CA LYS A 351 30.77 -8.16 9.08
C LYS A 351 30.32 -9.15 8.02
N VAL A 352 29.47 -8.72 7.07
CA VAL A 352 28.96 -9.57 5.99
C VAL A 352 30.09 -10.05 5.09
N LEU A 353 31.02 -9.17 4.68
CA LEU A 353 32.18 -9.55 3.86
C LEU A 353 33.06 -10.58 4.56
N ALA A 354 33.36 -10.38 5.85
CA ALA A 354 34.14 -11.34 6.61
C ALA A 354 33.44 -12.69 6.77
N GLN A 355 32.13 -12.73 6.86
CA GLN A 355 31.34 -13.96 6.92
C GLN A 355 31.26 -14.65 5.56
N LEU A 356 31.12 -13.92 4.45
CA LEU A 356 31.17 -14.48 3.10
C LEU A 356 32.50 -15.13 2.81
N HIS A 357 33.64 -14.49 3.15
CA HIS A 357 34.95 -15.08 3.02
C HIS A 357 35.05 -16.40 3.77
N ARG A 358 34.53 -16.48 5.00
CA ARG A 358 34.56 -17.73 5.80
C ARG A 358 33.62 -18.82 5.26
N ALA A 359 32.45 -18.43 4.77
CA ALA A 359 31.40 -19.37 4.36
C ALA A 359 31.66 -20.03 3.02
N VAL A 360 32.23 -19.28 2.05
CA VAL A 360 32.38 -19.75 0.66
C VAL A 360 33.81 -19.66 0.12
N ASN A 361 34.75 -19.05 0.86
CA ASN A 361 36.13 -18.86 0.45
C ASN A 361 36.26 -18.38 -1.01
N PRO A 362 35.76 -17.17 -1.34
CA PRO A 362 35.77 -16.66 -2.68
C PRO A 362 37.16 -16.18 -3.11
N ASP A 363 37.42 -16.16 -4.41
CA ASP A 363 38.65 -15.61 -4.96
C ASP A 363 38.67 -14.07 -4.85
N SER A 364 37.51 -13.44 -5.11
CA SER A 364 37.32 -12.03 -4.86
C SER A 364 35.86 -11.69 -4.48
N ILE A 365 35.68 -10.54 -3.82
CA ILE A 365 34.37 -9.93 -3.59
C ILE A 365 34.48 -8.46 -4.04
N GLU A 366 33.63 -8.07 -4.97
CA GLU A 366 33.52 -6.69 -5.45
C GLU A 366 32.22 -6.07 -4.97
N LEU A 367 32.29 -4.80 -4.53
CA LEU A 367 31.13 -4.01 -4.14
C LEU A 367 30.94 -2.87 -5.15
N GLU A 368 29.70 -2.68 -5.60
CA GLU A 368 29.32 -1.49 -6.35
C GLU A 368 28.06 -0.87 -5.71
N SER A 369 28.21 0.34 -5.22
CA SER A 369 27.12 1.16 -4.68
C SER A 369 26.56 2.12 -5.73
N ASP A 370 25.61 2.96 -5.32
CA ASP A 370 25.00 3.98 -6.18
C ASP A 370 24.21 3.38 -7.36
N LEU A 371 23.52 2.29 -7.09
CA LEU A 371 22.71 1.57 -8.07
C LEU A 371 21.22 1.84 -7.86
N SER A 372 20.50 1.79 -8.99
CA SER A 372 19.04 1.83 -9.05
C SER A 372 18.52 0.62 -9.81
N LEU A 373 17.37 0.11 -9.39
CA LEU A 373 16.64 -0.95 -10.08
C LEU A 373 15.36 -0.37 -10.70
N ILE A 374 15.10 -0.71 -11.94
CA ILE A 374 13.93 -0.29 -12.73
C ILE A 374 13.20 -1.55 -13.18
N ALA A 375 11.91 -1.66 -12.84
CA ALA A 375 11.03 -2.71 -13.32
C ALA A 375 10.18 -2.20 -14.48
N VAL A 376 10.26 -2.86 -15.60
CA VAL A 376 9.32 -2.74 -16.72
C VAL A 376 8.34 -3.87 -16.59
N VAL A 377 7.06 -3.56 -16.35
CA VAL A 377 6.04 -4.56 -15.98
C VAL A 377 4.91 -4.55 -17.01
N GLY A 378 4.46 -5.73 -17.41
CA GLY A 378 3.28 -5.84 -18.25
C GLY A 378 2.97 -7.25 -18.72
N ARG A 379 1.69 -7.65 -18.57
CA ARG A 379 1.20 -8.93 -19.09
C ARG A 379 1.25 -9.04 -20.62
N GLY A 380 1.31 -7.90 -21.33
CA GLY A 380 1.48 -7.85 -22.78
C GLY A 380 2.89 -8.21 -23.24
N MET A 381 3.85 -8.31 -22.32
CA MET A 381 5.23 -8.70 -22.60
C MET A 381 5.35 -10.20 -22.92
N ARG A 382 4.47 -11.01 -22.32
CA ARG A 382 4.51 -12.46 -22.45
C ARG A 382 4.34 -12.89 -23.92
N ASN A 383 5.27 -13.73 -24.37
CA ASN A 383 5.31 -14.22 -25.76
C ASN A 383 5.44 -13.11 -26.82
N ASN A 384 5.94 -11.91 -26.44
CA ASN A 384 6.16 -10.79 -27.36
C ASN A 384 7.64 -10.65 -27.70
N SER A 385 8.04 -11.21 -28.83
CA SER A 385 9.42 -11.15 -29.29
C SER A 385 9.85 -9.72 -29.65
N GLY A 386 11.12 -9.38 -29.39
CA GLY A 386 11.70 -8.08 -29.73
C GLY A 386 11.56 -6.99 -28.65
N LEU A 387 10.78 -7.22 -27.61
CA LEU A 387 10.56 -6.23 -26.54
C LEU A 387 11.85 -5.84 -25.84
N ALA A 388 12.64 -6.82 -25.40
CA ALA A 388 13.92 -6.58 -24.75
C ALA A 388 14.89 -5.82 -25.70
N ALA A 389 14.90 -6.18 -26.99
CA ALA A 389 15.69 -5.48 -28.00
C ALA A 389 15.32 -4.00 -28.09
N ASN A 390 14.04 -3.66 -28.06
CA ASN A 390 13.57 -2.27 -28.11
C ASN A 390 14.03 -1.48 -26.87
N ILE A 391 13.87 -2.06 -25.66
CA ILE A 391 14.30 -1.44 -24.40
C ILE A 391 15.82 -1.18 -24.43
N PHE A 392 16.61 -2.22 -24.70
CA PHE A 392 18.07 -2.12 -24.62
C PHE A 392 18.66 -1.26 -25.75
N SER A 393 18.06 -1.27 -26.93
CA SER A 393 18.46 -0.36 -28.03
C SER A 393 18.17 1.10 -27.67
N ALA A 394 17.06 1.40 -27.00
CA ALA A 394 16.76 2.75 -26.55
C ALA A 394 17.76 3.23 -25.49
N LEU A 395 18.05 2.41 -24.48
CA LEU A 395 19.04 2.72 -23.45
C LEU A 395 20.45 2.90 -24.04
N ALA A 396 20.84 2.07 -25.01
CA ALA A 396 22.13 2.18 -25.70
C ALA A 396 22.22 3.49 -26.50
N LYS A 397 21.17 3.90 -27.22
CA LYS A 397 21.11 5.20 -27.94
C LYS A 397 21.21 6.37 -26.97
N ALA A 398 20.60 6.26 -25.79
CA ALA A 398 20.71 7.27 -24.73
C ALA A 398 22.05 7.21 -23.98
N LYS A 399 22.98 6.33 -24.36
CA LYS A 399 24.30 6.11 -23.73
C LYS A 399 24.20 5.75 -22.24
N ILE A 400 23.14 5.04 -21.86
CA ILE A 400 22.92 4.55 -20.50
C ILE A 400 23.51 3.14 -20.38
N ASN A 401 24.51 2.99 -19.53
CA ASN A 401 25.13 1.70 -19.25
C ASN A 401 24.26 0.87 -18.30
N ILE A 402 23.98 -0.36 -18.69
CA ILE A 402 23.20 -1.33 -17.91
C ILE A 402 24.16 -2.12 -17.02
N LYS A 403 23.84 -2.24 -15.75
CA LYS A 403 24.61 -2.97 -14.74
C LYS A 403 24.05 -4.36 -14.46
N MET A 404 22.75 -4.52 -14.61
CA MET A 404 22.04 -5.79 -14.37
C MET A 404 20.85 -5.90 -15.28
N ILE A 405 20.54 -7.11 -15.71
CA ILE A 405 19.30 -7.49 -16.38
C ILE A 405 18.81 -8.76 -15.69
N ASP A 406 17.54 -8.76 -15.26
CA ASP A 406 16.86 -9.95 -14.74
C ASP A 406 15.47 -10.06 -15.36
N GLN A 407 15.13 -11.25 -15.83
CA GLN A 407 13.80 -11.57 -16.36
C GLN A 407 13.45 -13.01 -16.01
N GLY A 408 12.46 -13.16 -15.13
CA GLY A 408 11.97 -14.48 -14.76
C GLY A 408 11.17 -15.16 -15.87
N SER A 409 10.95 -16.46 -15.74
CA SER A 409 10.18 -17.29 -16.70
C SER A 409 8.70 -16.91 -16.82
N SER A 410 8.20 -16.07 -15.93
CA SER A 410 6.85 -15.51 -16.02
C SER A 410 6.68 -14.50 -17.16
N GLU A 411 7.79 -13.92 -17.64
CA GLU A 411 7.86 -12.84 -18.62
C GLU A 411 6.98 -11.62 -18.26
N LEU A 412 6.65 -11.48 -16.97
CA LEU A 412 5.78 -10.41 -16.48
C LEU A 412 6.53 -9.10 -16.29
N ASN A 413 7.83 -9.18 -16.02
CA ASN A 413 8.70 -8.04 -15.79
C ASN A 413 10.08 -8.23 -16.45
N ILE A 414 10.77 -7.12 -16.67
CA ILE A 414 12.20 -7.03 -16.92
C ILE A 414 12.75 -6.04 -15.89
N ILE A 415 13.70 -6.48 -15.09
CA ILE A 415 14.40 -5.63 -14.12
C ILE A 415 15.73 -5.18 -14.73
N ILE A 416 16.00 -3.88 -14.65
CA ILE A 416 17.19 -3.26 -15.23
C ILE A 416 17.91 -2.49 -14.13
N GLY A 417 19.15 -2.86 -13.86
CA GLY A 417 20.05 -2.14 -12.95
C GLY A 417 20.83 -1.07 -13.70
N VAL A 418 20.83 0.16 -13.18
CA VAL A 418 21.61 1.29 -13.70
C VAL A 418 22.23 2.06 -12.55
N ARG A 419 23.22 2.95 -12.81
CA ARG A 419 23.70 3.90 -11.79
C ARG A 419 22.62 4.94 -11.47
N ASN A 420 22.56 5.39 -10.23
CA ASN A 420 21.57 6.36 -9.73
C ASN A 420 21.46 7.61 -10.61
N ARG A 421 22.58 8.10 -11.15
CA ARG A 421 22.61 9.28 -12.04
C ARG A 421 21.83 9.13 -13.35
N TYR A 422 21.56 7.88 -13.77
CA TYR A 422 20.83 7.59 -15.00
C TYR A 422 19.37 7.16 -14.73
N PHE A 423 18.95 7.14 -13.50
CA PHE A 423 17.66 6.56 -13.09
C PHE A 423 16.47 7.21 -13.81
N GLU A 424 16.36 8.53 -13.72
CA GLU A 424 15.25 9.27 -14.32
C GLU A 424 15.29 9.20 -15.85
N ASP A 425 16.47 9.36 -16.44
CA ASP A 425 16.66 9.30 -17.88
C ASP A 425 16.35 7.91 -18.45
N ALA A 426 16.71 6.85 -17.71
CA ALA A 426 16.39 5.49 -18.11
C ALA A 426 14.87 5.24 -18.09
N ILE A 427 14.14 5.69 -17.06
CA ILE A 427 12.69 5.57 -16.99
C ILE A 427 12.03 6.33 -18.15
N LYS A 428 12.43 7.58 -18.43
CA LYS A 428 11.91 8.36 -19.55
C LYS A 428 12.17 7.67 -20.89
N THR A 429 13.41 7.23 -21.09
CA THR A 429 13.83 6.57 -22.34
C THR A 429 13.03 5.29 -22.59
N ILE A 430 12.82 4.47 -21.56
CA ILE A 430 12.01 3.24 -21.68
C ILE A 430 10.54 3.59 -21.91
N TYR A 431 10.00 4.58 -21.20
CA TYR A 431 8.62 4.99 -21.35
C TYR A 431 8.30 5.44 -22.78
N ASP A 432 9.17 6.24 -23.39
CA ASP A 432 9.02 6.78 -24.76
C ASP A 432 9.03 5.67 -25.85
N VAL A 433 9.61 4.50 -25.57
CA VAL A 433 9.58 3.34 -26.49
C VAL A 433 8.16 2.79 -26.65
N PHE A 434 7.38 2.77 -25.56
CA PHE A 434 6.08 2.08 -25.51
C PHE A 434 4.88 3.02 -25.55
N VAL A 435 5.09 4.27 -25.19
CA VAL A 435 4.08 5.33 -25.22
C VAL A 435 4.65 6.50 -26.01
N PRO A 436 4.70 6.39 -27.36
CA PRO A 436 5.21 7.48 -28.17
C PRO A 436 4.42 8.75 -27.87
N ASN A 437 5.12 9.84 -27.59
CA ASN A 437 4.48 11.15 -27.48
C ASN A 437 3.75 11.44 -28.79
N ASN A 438 2.42 11.49 -28.75
CA ASN A 438 1.66 12.08 -29.84
C ASN A 438 2.06 13.57 -29.93
N LYS A 439 3.08 13.84 -30.75
CA LYS A 439 3.42 15.21 -31.14
C LYS A 439 2.42 15.73 -32.16
#